data_b968894ba150bd2230159e33c20cde15
#
_entry.id   b968894ba150bd2230159e33c20cde15
#
_cell.length_a   1.000
_cell.length_b   1.000
_cell.length_c   1.000
_cell.angle_alpha   90.00
_cell.angle_beta   90.00
_cell.angle_gamma   90.00
#
_symmetry.space_group_name_H-M   'P 1'
#
loop_
_entity.id
_entity.type
_entity.pdbx_description
1 polymer ?
#
loop_
_entity_poly.entity_id
_entity_poly.type
_entity_poly.pdbx_seq_one_letter_code
_entity_poly.pdbx_strand_id
1 'polypeptide(L)'
;MDALDEQDGKIGKVNEFYFDDRFWTIRYLVAETGTWLASRQVLISPYALVAIFNEEKTIDVTLTKKQIENSPSVDTDKPVSRQFEDSYYGYYDIPTYWVGPHRWGYYPYIERDHGQWKTSNPAQKTWDSHLRSTHAVGSYNIQALDGDIGHVEDFIVDDETWAIRYLIINTGTWWPGKKVLISTQWIERVSWDQSKVFIKLSREAIKQSPEYTDESLLTRDYEIGLHGHYNRKGYWVDELVNS
;
A
#
# COMPACT_ATOMS: atom_id res chain seq x y z
N MET A 1 14.31 4.97 -0.83
CA MET A 1 14.37 5.77 -2.06
C MET A 1 14.48 7.23 -1.72
N ASP A 2 15.21 8.02 -2.51
CA ASP A 2 15.27 9.48 -2.35
C ASP A 2 14.18 10.14 -3.19
N ALA A 3 13.44 11.09 -2.62
CA ALA A 3 12.52 11.95 -3.37
C ALA A 3 13.29 13.17 -3.86
N LEU A 4 13.23 13.42 -5.17
CA LEU A 4 13.97 14.48 -5.84
C LEU A 4 13.02 15.40 -6.58
N ASP A 5 13.34 16.70 -6.60
CA ASP A 5 12.74 17.68 -7.49
C ASP A 5 13.79 18.16 -8.50
N GLU A 6 13.39 18.36 -9.75
CA GLU A 6 14.29 18.79 -10.81
C GLU A 6 14.94 20.17 -10.55
N GLN A 7 14.22 21.06 -9.85
CA GLN A 7 14.69 22.42 -9.57
C GLN A 7 15.49 22.52 -8.26
N ASP A 8 15.00 21.88 -7.20
CA ASP A 8 15.52 22.01 -5.84
C ASP A 8 16.42 20.83 -5.43
N GLY A 9 16.52 19.79 -6.26
CA GLY A 9 17.27 18.58 -5.98
C GLY A 9 16.63 17.74 -4.88
N LYS A 10 17.42 17.13 -4.00
CA LYS A 10 16.91 16.19 -3.00
C LYS A 10 15.95 16.85 -2.02
N ILE A 11 14.70 16.38 -2.00
CA ILE A 11 13.65 16.74 -1.07
C ILE A 11 13.78 15.95 0.23
N GLY A 12 13.90 14.64 0.13
CA GLY A 12 13.95 13.79 1.30
C GLY A 12 14.20 12.33 0.96
N LYS A 13 14.02 11.47 1.97
CA LYS A 13 14.10 10.01 1.82
C LYS A 13 12.75 9.41 2.13
N VAL A 14 12.20 8.61 1.20
CA VAL A 14 10.97 7.87 1.42
C VAL A 14 11.24 6.73 2.40
N ASN A 15 10.54 6.71 3.52
CA ASN A 15 10.71 5.74 4.58
C ASN A 15 9.59 4.69 4.60
N GLU A 16 8.37 5.09 4.27
CA GLU A 16 7.20 4.22 4.27
C GLU A 16 6.14 4.73 3.32
N PHE A 17 5.07 3.97 3.17
CA PHE A 17 3.90 4.35 2.40
C PHE A 17 2.65 4.26 3.27
N TYR A 18 1.68 5.14 3.01
CA TYR A 18 0.33 5.01 3.55
C TYR A 18 -0.60 4.52 2.46
N PHE A 19 -1.34 3.48 2.76
CA PHE A 19 -2.31 2.87 1.85
C PHE A 19 -3.72 2.86 2.44
N ASP A 20 -4.69 2.89 1.54
CA ASP A 20 -6.12 2.76 1.86
C ASP A 20 -6.42 1.28 2.13
N ASP A 21 -6.92 0.97 3.33
CA ASP A 21 -7.18 -0.41 3.76
C ASP A 21 -8.43 -1.05 3.12
N ARG A 22 -9.23 -0.26 2.39
CA ARG A 22 -10.37 -0.75 1.60
C ARG A 22 -9.93 -1.32 0.26
N PHE A 23 -9.02 -0.59 -0.40
CA PHE A 23 -8.66 -0.84 -1.79
C PHE A 23 -7.22 -1.37 -1.95
N TRP A 24 -6.45 -1.41 -0.87
CA TRP A 24 -5.04 -1.78 -0.90
C TRP A 24 -4.25 -0.92 -1.92
N THR A 25 -4.52 0.36 -1.91
CA THR A 25 -3.90 1.32 -2.84
C THR A 25 -3.09 2.33 -2.06
N ILE A 26 -1.84 2.55 -2.49
CA ILE A 26 -0.97 3.59 -1.93
C ILE A 26 -1.61 4.95 -2.18
N ARG A 27 -1.71 5.75 -1.13
CA ARG A 27 -2.25 7.12 -1.19
C ARG A 27 -1.18 8.18 -0.94
N TYR A 28 -0.15 7.82 -0.19
CA TYR A 28 0.96 8.72 0.10
C TYR A 28 2.27 7.96 0.25
N LEU A 29 3.34 8.59 -0.23
CA LEU A 29 4.70 8.31 0.18
C LEU A 29 4.99 9.19 1.40
N VAL A 30 5.60 8.63 2.42
CA VAL A 30 6.06 9.38 3.60
C VAL A 30 7.55 9.61 3.44
N ALA A 31 7.94 10.86 3.23
CA ALA A 31 9.33 11.24 3.07
C ALA A 31 9.82 12.06 4.28
N GLU A 32 11.03 11.74 4.74
CA GLU A 32 11.74 12.54 5.74
C GLU A 32 12.65 13.54 5.03
N THR A 33 12.45 14.81 5.32
CA THR A 33 13.10 15.94 4.62
C THR A 33 14.57 16.16 4.98
N GLY A 34 15.09 15.44 5.99
CA GLY A 34 16.44 15.65 6.46
C GLY A 34 16.65 17.04 7.09
N THR A 35 17.90 17.51 7.04
CA THR A 35 18.30 18.72 7.79
C THR A 35 17.72 20.04 7.25
N TRP A 36 17.32 20.09 5.97
CA TRP A 36 16.84 21.33 5.37
C TRP A 36 15.47 21.81 5.92
N LEU A 37 14.66 20.86 6.44
CA LEU A 37 13.38 21.16 7.10
C LEU A 37 13.27 20.40 8.45
N ALA A 38 14.33 20.41 9.24
CA ALA A 38 14.40 19.86 10.59
C ALA A 38 13.89 18.41 10.70
N SER A 39 14.19 17.56 9.69
CA SER A 39 13.77 16.16 9.60
C SER A 39 12.25 15.97 9.68
N ARG A 40 11.50 16.93 9.19
CA ARG A 40 10.05 16.86 9.14
C ARG A 40 9.61 15.72 8.22
N GLN A 41 8.60 14.96 8.65
CA GLN A 41 7.91 14.03 7.78
C GLN A 41 6.86 14.76 6.94
N VAL A 42 6.83 14.44 5.65
CA VAL A 42 5.91 15.02 4.68
C VAL A 42 5.23 13.93 3.88
N LEU A 43 3.96 14.15 3.55
CA LEU A 43 3.23 13.27 2.65
C LEU A 43 3.42 13.76 1.20
N ILE A 44 3.70 12.83 0.32
CA ILE A 44 3.77 13.06 -1.12
C ILE A 44 2.72 12.18 -1.78
N SER A 45 1.74 12.80 -2.41
CA SER A 45 0.72 12.07 -3.16
C SER A 45 1.33 11.49 -4.44
N PRO A 46 0.98 10.26 -4.87
CA PRO A 46 1.35 9.74 -6.18
C PRO A 46 1.01 10.65 -7.36
N TYR A 47 0.04 11.57 -7.23
CA TYR A 47 -0.21 12.61 -8.24
C TYR A 47 0.99 13.54 -8.48
N ALA A 48 1.85 13.68 -7.50
CA ALA A 48 3.04 14.53 -7.62
C ALA A 48 4.26 13.78 -8.18
N LEU A 49 4.13 12.49 -8.52
CA LEU A 49 5.23 11.69 -9.03
C LEU A 49 5.37 11.84 -10.53
N VAL A 50 6.61 11.93 -10.99
CA VAL A 50 6.97 12.03 -12.41
C VAL A 50 7.55 10.71 -12.90
N ALA A 51 8.54 10.19 -12.18
CA ALA A 51 9.24 8.97 -12.57
C ALA A 51 9.81 8.22 -11.34
N ILE A 52 10.00 6.92 -11.51
CA ILE A 52 10.65 6.05 -10.53
C ILE A 52 11.86 5.42 -11.19
N PHE A 53 13.02 5.62 -10.61
CA PHE A 53 14.29 5.06 -11.08
C PHE A 53 14.76 4.00 -10.08
N ASN A 54 14.49 2.74 -10.39
CA ASN A 54 14.77 1.63 -9.49
C ASN A 54 16.26 1.37 -9.28
N GLU A 55 17.08 1.56 -10.32
CA GLU A 55 18.53 1.36 -10.26
C GLU A 55 19.18 2.41 -9.34
N GLU A 56 18.80 3.67 -9.48
CA GLU A 56 19.29 4.81 -8.68
C GLU A 56 18.61 4.88 -7.33
N LYS A 57 17.51 4.16 -7.14
CA LYS A 57 16.63 4.24 -5.96
C LYS A 57 16.13 5.65 -5.70
N THR A 58 15.68 6.32 -6.76
CA THR A 58 15.15 7.68 -6.72
C THR A 58 13.73 7.74 -7.27
N ILE A 59 13.00 8.75 -6.82
CA ILE A 59 11.66 9.08 -7.28
C ILE A 59 11.63 10.58 -7.57
N ASP A 60 11.32 10.94 -8.81
CA ASP A 60 11.16 12.33 -9.19
C ASP A 60 9.75 12.82 -8.89
N VAL A 61 9.67 14.03 -8.34
CA VAL A 61 8.41 14.65 -7.93
C VAL A 61 8.30 16.08 -8.47
N THR A 62 7.07 16.54 -8.68
CA THR A 62 6.78 17.92 -9.13
C THR A 62 6.76 18.94 -7.99
N LEU A 63 6.90 18.51 -6.73
CA LEU A 63 6.79 19.39 -5.56
C LEU A 63 8.12 20.05 -5.24
N THR A 64 8.15 21.38 -5.22
CA THR A 64 9.31 22.16 -4.78
C THR A 64 9.46 22.16 -3.26
N LYS A 65 10.69 22.41 -2.78
CA LYS A 65 10.95 22.55 -1.34
C LYS A 65 10.07 23.62 -0.69
N LYS A 66 9.82 24.73 -1.38
CA LYS A 66 8.97 25.81 -0.88
C LYS A 66 7.51 25.36 -0.70
N GLN A 67 6.97 24.57 -1.62
CA GLN A 67 5.62 24.00 -1.48
C GLN A 67 5.56 23.05 -0.29
N ILE A 68 6.58 22.21 -0.12
CA ILE A 68 6.66 21.25 0.98
C ILE A 68 6.81 21.98 2.34
N GLU A 69 7.63 23.02 2.41
CA GLU A 69 7.82 23.82 3.61
C GLU A 69 6.50 24.39 4.15
N ASN A 70 5.65 24.88 3.25
CA ASN A 70 4.36 25.48 3.59
C ASN A 70 3.18 24.49 3.62
N SER A 71 3.42 23.20 3.37
CA SER A 71 2.37 22.20 3.35
C SER A 71 1.81 21.89 4.75
N PRO A 72 0.58 21.37 4.85
CA PRO A 72 0.04 20.90 6.11
C PRO A 72 0.97 19.91 6.82
N SER A 73 1.22 20.15 8.11
CA SER A 73 2.10 19.30 8.92
C SER A 73 1.40 17.98 9.28
N VAL A 74 2.09 16.87 9.07
CA VAL A 74 1.64 15.57 9.57
C VAL A 74 2.04 15.45 11.03
N ASP A 75 1.06 15.17 11.89
CA ASP A 75 1.32 14.76 13.25
C ASP A 75 1.53 13.23 13.22
N THR A 76 2.77 12.80 13.36
CA THR A 76 3.16 11.38 13.25
C THR A 76 2.55 10.49 14.32
N ASP A 77 2.09 11.09 15.41
CA ASP A 77 1.46 10.39 16.52
C ASP A 77 -0.05 10.17 16.31
N LYS A 78 -0.62 10.74 15.24
CA LYS A 78 -2.04 10.62 14.93
C LYS A 78 -2.27 10.02 13.55
N PRO A 79 -3.29 9.15 13.42
CA PRO A 79 -3.71 8.67 12.10
C PRO A 79 -4.05 9.83 11.17
N VAL A 80 -3.65 9.72 9.90
CA VAL A 80 -4.07 10.68 8.87
C VAL A 80 -5.58 10.58 8.73
N SER A 81 -6.25 11.69 9.00
CA SER A 81 -7.71 11.76 8.94
C SER A 81 -8.19 12.32 7.61
N ARG A 82 -9.45 12.05 7.26
CA ARG A 82 -10.08 12.62 6.08
C ARG A 82 -10.05 14.16 6.09
N GLN A 83 -10.17 14.78 7.25
CA GLN A 83 -10.10 16.24 7.40
C GLN A 83 -8.70 16.78 7.10
N PHE A 84 -7.66 16.02 7.45
CA PHE A 84 -6.29 16.35 7.07
C PHE A 84 -6.12 16.21 5.55
N GLU A 85 -6.63 15.13 4.98
CA GLU A 85 -6.56 14.90 3.53
C GLU A 85 -7.28 16.02 2.75
N ASP A 86 -8.47 16.45 3.19
CA ASP A 86 -9.17 17.61 2.57
C ASP A 86 -8.29 18.86 2.56
N SER A 87 -7.60 19.15 3.65
CA SER A 87 -6.68 20.28 3.75
C SER A 87 -5.46 20.10 2.86
N TYR A 88 -4.92 18.90 2.80
CA TYR A 88 -3.75 18.53 1.97
C TYR A 88 -4.07 18.71 0.48
N TYR A 89 -5.16 18.11 0.01
CA TYR A 89 -5.57 18.17 -1.40
C TYR A 89 -5.93 19.59 -1.81
N GLY A 90 -6.60 20.35 -0.92
CA GLY A 90 -6.90 21.78 -1.14
C GLY A 90 -5.65 22.64 -1.20
N TYR A 91 -4.62 22.34 -0.42
CA TYR A 91 -3.35 23.08 -0.45
C TYR A 91 -2.60 22.92 -1.77
N TYR A 92 -2.54 21.67 -2.28
CA TYR A 92 -1.82 21.38 -3.53
C TYR A 92 -2.67 21.57 -4.79
N ASP A 93 -3.96 21.92 -4.64
CA ASP A 93 -4.93 22.08 -5.75
C ASP A 93 -5.00 20.83 -6.66
N ILE A 94 -5.00 19.67 -6.03
CA ILE A 94 -5.11 18.38 -6.74
C ILE A 94 -6.44 17.70 -6.42
N PRO A 95 -7.00 16.94 -7.38
CA PRO A 95 -8.28 16.26 -7.16
C PRO A 95 -8.15 15.16 -6.09
N THR A 96 -9.17 15.08 -5.24
CA THR A 96 -9.26 14.04 -4.22
C THR A 96 -9.47 12.67 -4.86
N TYR A 97 -8.85 11.63 -4.32
CA TYR A 97 -8.98 10.26 -4.87
C TYR A 97 -10.32 9.58 -4.53
N TRP A 98 -11.14 10.15 -3.67
CA TRP A 98 -12.41 9.58 -3.24
C TRP A 98 -13.64 10.20 -3.90
N VAL A 99 -13.49 11.26 -4.69
CA VAL A 99 -14.58 11.95 -5.38
C VAL A 99 -14.30 12.04 -6.88
N GLY A 100 -15.30 11.73 -7.70
CA GLY A 100 -15.28 11.94 -9.15
C GLY A 100 -14.75 10.75 -9.98
N PRO A 101 -14.68 10.93 -11.31
CA PRO A 101 -14.30 9.88 -12.24
C PRO A 101 -12.79 9.60 -12.30
N HIS A 102 -11.97 10.49 -11.76
CA HIS A 102 -10.50 10.38 -11.76
C HIS A 102 -10.01 9.64 -10.52
N ARG A 103 -10.50 8.42 -10.33
CA ARG A 103 -9.96 7.55 -9.31
C ARG A 103 -8.64 7.00 -9.80
N TRP A 104 -7.61 7.01 -8.94
CA TRP A 104 -6.37 6.37 -9.27
C TRP A 104 -6.53 4.88 -9.36
N GLY A 105 -6.09 4.34 -10.48
CA GLY A 105 -6.03 2.93 -10.74
C GLY A 105 -7.39 2.25 -10.80
N TYR A 106 -7.41 1.15 -11.49
CA TYR A 106 -8.49 0.19 -11.41
C TYR A 106 -8.46 -0.41 -10.01
N TYR A 107 -9.58 -0.27 -9.31
CA TYR A 107 -9.73 -0.89 -8.02
C TYR A 107 -9.62 -2.40 -8.18
N PRO A 108 -8.82 -3.11 -7.39
CA PRO A 108 -9.12 -4.48 -7.14
C PRO A 108 -10.49 -4.48 -6.46
N TYR A 109 -11.51 -4.95 -7.16
CA TYR A 109 -12.80 -5.24 -6.56
C TYR A 109 -12.59 -6.41 -5.60
N ILE A 110 -12.24 -6.07 -4.37
CA ILE A 110 -12.41 -7.01 -3.28
C ILE A 110 -13.89 -6.91 -2.96
N GLU A 111 -14.68 -7.94 -3.34
CA GLU A 111 -16.00 -8.14 -2.78
C GLU A 111 -15.82 -8.34 -1.27
N ARG A 112 -15.76 -7.23 -0.56
CA ARG A 112 -15.88 -7.26 0.89
C ARG A 112 -17.36 -7.20 1.21
N ASP A 113 -17.73 -8.11 2.09
CA ASP A 113 -19.04 -8.18 2.71
C ASP A 113 -19.51 -6.77 3.14
N HIS A 114 -20.37 -6.17 2.33
CA HIS A 114 -20.95 -4.84 2.57
C HIS A 114 -21.86 -4.81 3.83
N GLY A 115 -22.02 -5.94 4.53
CA GLY A 115 -22.90 -6.10 5.67
C GLY A 115 -22.45 -5.41 6.95
N GLN A 116 -21.23 -4.88 7.05
CA GLN A 116 -20.72 -4.25 8.28
C GLN A 116 -20.45 -2.75 8.19
N TRP A 117 -20.77 -2.10 7.10
CA TRP A 117 -20.68 -0.65 7.02
C TRP A 117 -21.91 -0.03 7.68
N LYS A 118 -21.89 0.04 9.01
CA LYS A 118 -22.74 0.99 9.72
C LYS A 118 -22.31 2.37 9.25
N THR A 119 -23.17 3.03 8.48
CA THR A 119 -23.10 4.47 8.26
C THR A 119 -22.85 5.14 9.59
N SER A 120 -21.61 5.62 9.79
CA SER A 120 -21.26 6.36 11.00
C SER A 120 -22.17 7.56 11.09
N ASN A 121 -22.86 7.66 12.21
CA ASN A 121 -23.75 8.75 12.56
C ASN A 121 -22.98 10.07 12.45
N PRO A 122 -23.44 11.08 11.67
CA PRO A 122 -22.71 12.34 11.48
C PRO A 122 -22.43 13.13 12.77
N ALA A 123 -23.03 12.74 13.88
CA ALA A 123 -22.84 13.36 15.19
C ALA A 123 -21.59 12.89 15.97
N GLN A 124 -20.95 11.79 15.58
CA GLN A 124 -19.67 11.37 16.16
C GLN A 124 -18.55 11.85 15.24
N LYS A 125 -17.81 12.87 15.70
CA LYS A 125 -16.49 13.23 15.14
C LYS A 125 -15.46 12.11 15.44
N THR A 126 -15.69 10.92 14.95
CA THR A 126 -14.67 9.88 14.88
C THR A 126 -13.80 10.19 13.66
N TRP A 127 -12.51 10.36 13.90
CA TRP A 127 -11.52 10.51 12.85
C TRP A 127 -11.60 9.28 11.94
N ASP A 128 -11.92 9.45 10.67
CA ASP A 128 -11.95 8.34 9.69
C ASP A 128 -10.50 7.99 9.31
N SER A 129 -9.91 7.09 10.06
CA SER A 129 -8.56 6.60 9.84
C SER A 129 -8.58 5.33 8.99
N HIS A 130 -8.79 5.49 7.68
CA HIS A 130 -8.77 4.39 6.71
C HIS A 130 -7.38 4.16 6.10
N LEU A 131 -6.42 5.03 6.41
CA LEU A 131 -5.04 4.89 5.97
C LEU A 131 -4.22 4.06 6.97
N ARG A 132 -3.37 3.19 6.42
CA ARG A 132 -2.48 2.31 7.17
C ARG A 132 -1.05 2.49 6.68
N SER A 133 -0.12 2.44 7.63
CA SER A 133 1.31 2.47 7.36
C SER A 133 1.78 1.08 6.88
N THR A 134 2.55 1.03 5.81
CA THR A 134 3.22 -0.22 5.38
C THR A 134 4.20 -0.70 6.45
N HIS A 135 4.85 0.22 7.16
CA HIS A 135 5.75 -0.13 8.25
C HIS A 135 5.01 -0.86 9.40
N ALA A 136 3.82 -0.36 9.78
CA ALA A 136 3.02 -1.00 10.82
C ALA A 136 2.54 -2.40 10.41
N VAL A 137 2.07 -2.55 9.15
CA VAL A 137 1.56 -3.83 8.63
C VAL A 137 2.69 -4.81 8.31
N GLY A 138 3.91 -4.33 8.03
CA GLY A 138 5.09 -5.14 7.71
C GLY A 138 5.54 -6.11 8.81
N SER A 139 4.84 -6.18 9.95
CA SER A 139 5.13 -7.15 11.00
C SER A 139 3.91 -8.02 11.37
N TYR A 140 2.78 -7.85 10.66
CA TYR A 140 1.54 -8.56 10.99
C TYR A 140 1.65 -10.05 10.71
N ASN A 141 1.17 -10.85 11.66
CA ASN A 141 1.11 -12.29 11.51
C ASN A 141 0.05 -12.70 10.48
N ILE A 142 0.35 -13.74 9.72
CA ILE A 142 -0.57 -14.32 8.74
C ILE A 142 -1.22 -15.57 9.31
N GLN A 143 -2.55 -15.54 9.34
CA GLN A 143 -3.38 -16.66 9.76
C GLN A 143 -4.03 -17.28 8.53
N ALA A 144 -3.63 -18.51 8.21
CA ALA A 144 -4.28 -19.37 7.24
C ALA A 144 -5.53 -20.04 7.85
N LEU A 145 -6.30 -20.77 7.04
CA LEU A 145 -7.51 -21.48 7.50
C LEU A 145 -7.22 -22.49 8.65
N ASP A 146 -6.03 -23.03 8.68
CA ASP A 146 -5.62 -24.15 9.54
C ASP A 146 -4.40 -23.83 10.43
N GLY A 147 -4.05 -22.56 10.57
CA GLY A 147 -3.01 -22.10 11.51
C GLY A 147 -2.14 -20.93 11.02
N ASP A 148 -1.24 -20.47 11.86
CA ASP A 148 -0.29 -19.40 11.55
C ASP A 148 0.79 -19.90 10.55
N ILE A 149 1.26 -18.99 9.67
CA ILE A 149 2.24 -19.33 8.62
C ILE A 149 3.47 -18.43 8.61
N GLY A 150 3.47 -17.35 9.36
CA GLY A 150 4.56 -16.38 9.37
C GLY A 150 4.04 -14.96 9.47
N HIS A 151 4.76 -14.02 8.90
CA HIS A 151 4.43 -12.60 8.97
C HIS A 151 4.62 -11.90 7.63
N VAL A 152 3.96 -10.75 7.47
CA VAL A 152 4.21 -9.85 6.35
C VAL A 152 5.63 -9.31 6.48
N GLU A 153 6.43 -9.45 5.43
CA GLU A 153 7.78 -8.90 5.36
C GLU A 153 7.83 -7.63 4.52
N ASP A 154 7.14 -7.64 3.37
CA ASP A 154 7.14 -6.52 2.44
C ASP A 154 5.90 -6.57 1.52
N PHE A 155 5.84 -5.64 0.56
CA PHE A 155 4.73 -5.44 -0.35
C PHE A 155 5.21 -5.34 -1.81
N ILE A 156 4.42 -5.87 -2.73
CA ILE A 156 4.58 -5.62 -4.16
C ILE A 156 3.52 -4.61 -4.60
N VAL A 157 3.98 -3.49 -5.09
CA VAL A 157 3.14 -2.38 -5.57
C VAL A 157 3.26 -2.31 -7.08
N ASP A 158 2.13 -2.16 -7.73
CA ASP A 158 2.00 -1.88 -9.15
C ASP A 158 2.28 -0.37 -9.35
N ASP A 159 3.30 -0.02 -10.10
CA ASP A 159 3.78 1.35 -10.28
C ASP A 159 2.92 2.20 -11.24
N GLU A 160 2.01 1.58 -12.00
CA GLU A 160 1.04 2.31 -12.83
C GLU A 160 -0.21 2.68 -12.03
N THR A 161 -0.73 1.73 -11.23
CA THR A 161 -2.00 1.89 -10.52
C THR A 161 -1.87 2.22 -9.04
N TRP A 162 -0.66 2.10 -8.48
CA TRP A 162 -0.36 2.23 -7.06
C TRP A 162 -1.10 1.22 -6.17
N ALA A 163 -1.63 0.16 -6.77
CA ALA A 163 -2.26 -0.93 -6.05
C ALA A 163 -1.20 -1.85 -5.41
N ILE A 164 -1.41 -2.21 -4.15
CA ILE A 164 -0.66 -3.30 -3.52
C ILE A 164 -1.22 -4.60 -4.06
N ARG A 165 -0.49 -5.28 -4.93
CA ARG A 165 -0.91 -6.52 -5.57
C ARG A 165 -0.66 -7.74 -4.69
N TYR A 166 0.48 -7.76 -4.02
CA TYR A 166 0.88 -8.90 -3.19
C TYR A 166 1.50 -8.45 -1.87
N LEU A 167 1.32 -9.28 -0.85
CA LEU A 167 2.13 -9.30 0.36
C LEU A 167 3.25 -10.31 0.17
N ILE A 168 4.47 -9.94 0.50
CA ILE A 168 5.61 -10.86 0.64
C ILE A 168 5.54 -11.42 2.06
N ILE A 169 5.34 -12.71 2.17
CA ILE A 169 5.23 -13.39 3.45
C ILE A 169 6.51 -14.17 3.74
N ASN A 170 7.12 -13.87 4.86
CA ASN A 170 8.18 -14.69 5.42
C ASN A 170 7.55 -15.79 6.26
N THR A 171 7.76 -17.05 5.88
CA THR A 171 7.16 -18.19 6.56
C THR A 171 7.84 -18.53 7.89
N GLY A 172 8.88 -17.80 8.28
CA GLY A 172 9.53 -17.88 9.58
C GLY A 172 10.06 -19.28 9.90
N THR A 173 9.77 -19.76 11.11
CA THR A 173 10.19 -21.07 11.58
C THR A 173 9.37 -22.24 11.04
N TRP A 174 8.17 -21.96 10.51
CA TRP A 174 7.29 -23.00 9.98
C TRP A 174 7.85 -23.63 8.69
N TRP A 175 8.46 -22.81 7.82
CA TRP A 175 9.19 -23.25 6.63
C TRP A 175 10.42 -22.34 6.46
N PRO A 176 11.54 -22.63 7.15
CA PRO A 176 12.68 -21.73 7.22
C PRO A 176 13.22 -21.32 5.84
N GLY A 177 13.38 -20.01 5.66
CA GLY A 177 14.00 -19.42 4.47
C GLY A 177 13.08 -19.26 3.27
N LYS A 178 11.81 -19.68 3.34
CA LYS A 178 10.88 -19.52 2.22
C LYS A 178 10.08 -18.22 2.32
N LYS A 179 10.12 -17.44 1.26
CA LYS A 179 9.19 -16.32 1.03
C LYS A 179 8.15 -16.72 -0.02
N VAL A 180 6.92 -16.28 0.17
CA VAL A 180 5.81 -16.53 -0.76
C VAL A 180 5.01 -15.26 -1.00
N LEU A 181 4.38 -15.16 -2.16
CA LEU A 181 3.47 -14.06 -2.48
C LEU A 181 2.02 -14.46 -2.19
N ILE A 182 1.32 -13.58 -1.49
CA ILE A 182 -0.12 -13.69 -1.24
C ILE A 182 -0.81 -12.49 -1.84
N SER A 183 -1.71 -12.71 -2.80
CA SER A 183 -2.49 -11.62 -3.39
C SER A 183 -3.40 -10.98 -2.34
N THR A 184 -3.51 -9.65 -2.38
CA THR A 184 -4.45 -8.90 -1.54
C THR A 184 -5.91 -9.33 -1.76
N GLN A 185 -6.25 -9.88 -2.94
CA GLN A 185 -7.57 -10.44 -3.24
C GLN A 185 -7.90 -11.73 -2.45
N TRP A 186 -6.89 -12.42 -1.88
CA TRP A 186 -7.09 -13.64 -1.09
C TRP A 186 -7.20 -13.38 0.40
N ILE A 187 -7.08 -12.11 0.80
CA ILE A 187 -7.26 -11.67 2.18
C ILE A 187 -8.76 -11.71 2.51
N GLU A 188 -9.11 -12.40 3.57
CA GLU A 188 -10.48 -12.43 4.08
C GLU A 188 -10.77 -11.19 4.92
N ARG A 189 -9.88 -10.88 5.84
CA ARG A 189 -9.96 -9.72 6.73
C ARG A 189 -8.60 -9.39 7.33
N VAL A 190 -8.47 -8.16 7.80
CA VAL A 190 -7.34 -7.73 8.63
C VAL A 190 -7.89 -7.37 10.02
N SER A 191 -7.24 -7.87 11.05
CA SER A 191 -7.50 -7.48 12.44
C SER A 191 -6.40 -6.53 12.88
N TRP A 192 -6.70 -5.23 12.89
CA TRP A 192 -5.76 -4.19 13.27
C TRP A 192 -5.37 -4.29 14.74
N ASP A 193 -6.34 -4.62 15.61
CA ASP A 193 -6.12 -4.77 17.06
C ASP A 193 -5.24 -5.96 17.41
N GLN A 194 -5.30 -7.04 16.60
CA GLN A 194 -4.53 -8.25 16.81
C GLN A 194 -3.24 -8.29 15.98
N SER A 195 -3.01 -7.30 15.12
CA SER A 195 -1.90 -7.29 14.16
C SER A 195 -1.85 -8.58 13.33
N LYS A 196 -3.01 -8.99 12.77
CA LYS A 196 -3.16 -10.23 12.00
C LYS A 196 -3.86 -10.00 10.67
N VAL A 197 -3.37 -10.69 9.65
CA VAL A 197 -4.01 -10.80 8.33
C VAL A 197 -4.54 -12.23 8.17
N PHE A 198 -5.84 -12.37 7.92
CA PHE A 198 -6.50 -13.66 7.72
C PHE A 198 -6.69 -13.92 6.22
N ILE A 199 -6.29 -15.10 5.76
CA ILE A 199 -6.34 -15.48 4.35
C ILE A 199 -7.14 -16.78 4.14
N LYS A 200 -7.82 -16.87 2.99
CA LYS A 200 -8.64 -18.04 2.60
C LYS A 200 -7.80 -19.13 1.90
N LEU A 201 -6.67 -19.48 2.48
CA LEU A 201 -5.76 -20.51 1.97
C LEU A 201 -5.36 -21.45 3.10
N SER A 202 -5.10 -22.72 2.77
CA SER A 202 -4.56 -23.67 3.74
C SER A 202 -3.03 -23.57 3.82
N ARG A 203 -2.46 -23.97 4.95
CA ARG A 203 -1.02 -24.03 5.14
C ARG A 203 -0.34 -24.91 4.09
N GLU A 204 -0.96 -26.03 3.74
CA GLU A 204 -0.39 -26.95 2.74
C GLU A 204 -0.34 -26.32 1.35
N ALA A 205 -1.37 -25.58 0.92
CA ALA A 205 -1.36 -24.85 -0.34
C ALA A 205 -0.23 -23.80 -0.38
N ILE A 206 -0.03 -23.11 0.73
CA ILE A 206 1.03 -22.09 0.85
C ILE A 206 2.42 -22.74 0.85
N LYS A 207 2.57 -23.88 1.49
CA LYS A 207 3.82 -24.65 1.50
C LYS A 207 4.25 -25.06 0.09
N GLN A 208 3.30 -25.43 -0.76
CA GLN A 208 3.52 -25.84 -2.15
C GLN A 208 3.58 -24.67 -3.13
N SER A 209 3.33 -23.42 -2.67
CA SER A 209 3.38 -22.23 -3.50
C SER A 209 4.76 -22.05 -4.15
N PRO A 210 4.82 -21.47 -5.35
CA PRO A 210 6.08 -20.98 -5.89
C PRO A 210 6.81 -20.08 -4.87
N GLU A 211 8.11 -20.31 -4.73
CA GLU A 211 8.95 -19.47 -3.89
C GLU A 211 9.18 -18.12 -4.57
N TYR A 212 9.15 -17.08 -3.77
CA TYR A 212 9.54 -15.75 -4.20
C TYR A 212 10.95 -15.44 -3.67
N THR A 213 11.83 -14.99 -4.54
CA THR A 213 13.17 -14.50 -4.18
C THR A 213 13.31 -13.05 -4.66
N ASP A 214 14.21 -12.28 -4.04
CA ASP A 214 14.46 -10.89 -4.43
C ASP A 214 14.99 -10.77 -5.89
N GLU A 215 15.51 -11.87 -6.45
CA GLU A 215 15.94 -11.97 -7.84
C GLU A 215 14.79 -12.38 -8.78
N SER A 216 13.65 -12.79 -8.24
CA SER A 216 12.49 -13.19 -9.05
C SER A 216 11.93 -11.97 -9.77
N LEU A 217 11.96 -12.00 -11.10
CA LEU A 217 11.21 -11.03 -11.88
C LEU A 217 9.73 -11.37 -11.77
N LEU A 218 8.93 -10.41 -11.29
CA LEU A 218 7.48 -10.56 -11.23
C LEU A 218 6.88 -10.37 -12.63
N THR A 219 7.08 -11.37 -13.47
CA THR A 219 6.54 -11.39 -14.82
C THR A 219 5.07 -11.85 -14.80
N ARG A 220 4.32 -11.52 -15.87
CA ARG A 220 2.95 -12.01 -16.03
C ARG A 220 2.88 -13.55 -16.03
N ASP A 221 3.87 -14.23 -16.58
CA ASP A 221 3.93 -15.70 -16.57
C ASP A 221 4.10 -16.25 -15.15
N TYR A 222 4.92 -15.60 -14.32
CA TYR A 222 5.03 -15.96 -12.90
C TYR A 222 3.69 -15.77 -12.18
N GLU A 223 3.02 -14.65 -12.39
CA GLU A 223 1.71 -14.37 -11.79
C GLU A 223 0.64 -15.37 -12.24
N ILE A 224 0.60 -15.73 -13.53
CA ILE A 224 -0.29 -16.78 -14.06
C ILE A 224 -0.04 -18.12 -13.35
N GLY A 225 1.22 -18.49 -13.20
CA GLY A 225 1.62 -19.70 -12.47
C GLY A 225 1.19 -19.68 -11.00
N LEU A 226 1.42 -18.54 -10.32
CA LEU A 226 1.04 -18.33 -8.93
C LEU A 226 -0.48 -18.41 -8.73
N HIS A 227 -1.24 -17.69 -9.54
CA HIS A 227 -2.71 -17.71 -9.47
C HIS A 227 -3.27 -19.08 -9.84
N GLY A 228 -2.67 -19.76 -10.84
CA GLY A 228 -3.01 -21.13 -11.23
C GLY A 228 -2.79 -22.14 -10.10
N HIS A 229 -1.68 -22.02 -9.37
CA HIS A 229 -1.40 -22.87 -8.21
C HIS A 229 -2.52 -22.82 -7.15
N TYR A 230 -3.07 -21.63 -6.90
CA TYR A 230 -4.15 -21.43 -5.95
C TYR A 230 -5.56 -21.59 -6.54
N ASN A 231 -5.66 -21.96 -7.82
CA ASN A 231 -6.92 -22.03 -8.58
C ASN A 231 -7.75 -20.73 -8.45
N ARG A 232 -7.09 -19.60 -8.62
CA ARG A 232 -7.66 -18.26 -8.53
C ARG A 232 -7.48 -17.52 -9.85
N LYS A 233 -8.42 -16.62 -10.16
CA LYS A 233 -8.28 -15.70 -11.28
C LYS A 233 -7.27 -14.61 -10.93
N GLY A 234 -6.50 -14.15 -11.92
CA GLY A 234 -5.64 -12.99 -11.76
C GLY A 234 -6.43 -11.69 -11.80
N TYR A 235 -5.97 -10.67 -11.08
CA TYR A 235 -6.60 -9.33 -11.05
C TYR A 235 -6.75 -8.70 -12.43
N TRP A 236 -5.84 -9.00 -13.35
CA TRP A 236 -5.84 -8.49 -14.73
C TRP A 236 -7.02 -8.98 -15.57
N VAL A 237 -7.69 -10.07 -15.18
CA VAL A 237 -8.87 -10.57 -15.90
C VAL A 237 -10.05 -9.63 -15.69
N ASP A 238 -10.20 -9.09 -14.49
CA ASP A 238 -11.30 -8.18 -14.14
C ASP A 238 -11.02 -6.75 -14.66
N GLU A 239 -9.76 -6.36 -14.80
CA GLU A 239 -9.35 -5.09 -15.40
C GLU A 239 -9.72 -5.02 -16.89
N LEU A 240 -9.56 -6.11 -17.64
CA LEU A 240 -9.92 -6.19 -19.06
C LEU A 240 -11.43 -6.09 -19.33
N VAL A 241 -12.26 -6.40 -18.34
CA VAL A 241 -13.73 -6.32 -18.48
C VAL A 241 -14.24 -4.90 -18.24
N ASN A 242 -13.48 -4.08 -17.53
CA ASN A 242 -13.85 -2.72 -17.12
C ASN A 242 -13.14 -1.61 -17.91
N SER A 243 -12.30 -1.96 -18.87
CA SER A 243 -11.63 -1.05 -19.81
C SER A 243 -12.44 -0.94 -21.12
#